data_f2b5d298141313ab842a069760f63ef8
#
_entry.id   f2b5d298141313ab842a069760f63ef8
#
_cell.length_a   1.000
_cell.length_b   1.000
_cell.length_c   1.000
_cell.angle_alpha   90.00
_cell.angle_beta   90.00
_cell.angle_gamma   90.00
#
_symmetry.space_group_name_H-M   'P 1'
#
loop_
_entity.id
_entity.type
_entity.pdbx_description
1 polymer ?
#
loop_
_entity_poly.entity_id
_entity_poly.type
_entity_poly.pdbx_seq_one_letter_code
_entity_poly.pdbx_strand_id
1 'polypeptide(L)'
;MTISSKKFQHNRSFTIGVEEEYMLCHPETGDLINRANEIMESISQEFKHRYSYELILSEIEVNTSVCNTVTEAIEEITYLRNNTKQLGETLGYRIGISGTHPTAICKEQDFVNNESYRWVAEQLNYYARRNVTFATHVHIAVQDEDCAIHVANSLRQWICLLYTSDAADE
;
A
#
# COMPACT_ATOMS: atom_id res chain seq x y z
N MET A 1 16.30 31.18 3.09
CA MET A 1 16.50 29.90 2.38
C MET A 1 15.42 29.79 1.34
N THR A 2 15.75 30.01 0.07
CA THR A 2 14.77 30.00 -1.02
C THR A 2 14.63 28.55 -1.47
N ILE A 3 13.49 27.94 -1.19
CA ILE A 3 13.17 26.61 -1.70
C ILE A 3 12.98 26.75 -3.20
N SER A 4 13.95 26.24 -3.97
CA SER A 4 13.85 26.15 -5.42
C SER A 4 12.72 25.18 -5.77
N SER A 5 11.58 25.71 -6.17
CA SER A 5 10.52 24.92 -6.78
C SER A 5 11.05 24.31 -8.08
N LYS A 6 11.46 23.05 -8.05
CA LYS A 6 11.62 22.28 -9.27
C LYS A 6 10.25 22.21 -9.91
N LYS A 7 10.05 22.96 -10.99
CA LYS A 7 8.88 22.80 -11.85
C LYS A 7 8.91 21.38 -12.42
N PHE A 8 8.10 20.51 -11.86
CA PHE A 8 7.78 19.24 -12.49
C PHE A 8 6.93 19.54 -13.72
N GLN A 9 7.55 19.57 -14.89
CA GLN A 9 6.83 19.59 -16.16
C GLN A 9 6.30 18.18 -16.43
N HIS A 10 5.19 17.83 -15.81
CA HIS A 10 4.40 16.68 -16.24
C HIS A 10 3.31 17.15 -17.20
N ASN A 11 3.53 16.87 -18.49
CA ASN A 11 2.57 17.11 -19.57
C ASN A 11 1.40 16.10 -19.55
N ARG A 12 1.19 15.40 -18.42
CA ARG A 12 0.15 14.37 -18.23
C ARG A 12 -0.64 14.71 -16.99
N SER A 13 -1.85 15.22 -17.17
CA SER A 13 -2.82 15.39 -16.08
C SER A 13 -3.60 14.09 -15.89
N PHE A 14 -3.92 13.80 -14.62
CA PHE A 14 -4.78 12.70 -14.20
C PHE A 14 -4.24 11.28 -14.49
N THR A 15 -2.92 11.10 -14.48
CA THR A 15 -2.36 9.74 -14.42
C THR A 15 -2.63 9.13 -13.04
N ILE A 16 -2.68 7.80 -13.00
CA ILE A 16 -3.11 7.03 -11.84
C ILE A 16 -1.96 6.15 -11.36
N GLY A 17 -1.74 6.10 -10.06
CA GLY A 17 -0.94 5.08 -9.39
C GLY A 17 -1.80 4.37 -8.35
N VAL A 18 -1.60 3.08 -8.18
CA VAL A 18 -2.30 2.29 -7.16
C VAL A 18 -1.27 1.55 -6.32
N GLU A 19 -1.45 1.61 -5.01
CA GLU A 19 -0.72 0.82 -4.02
C GLU A 19 -1.71 -0.09 -3.31
N GLU A 20 -1.36 -1.35 -3.12
CA GLU A 20 -2.13 -2.29 -2.29
C GLU A 20 -1.23 -2.90 -1.23
N GLU A 21 -1.71 -2.87 0.00
CA GLU A 21 -1.09 -3.49 1.15
C GLU A 21 -1.74 -4.86 1.40
N TYR A 22 -0.93 -5.89 1.49
CA TYR A 22 -1.39 -7.26 1.70
C TYR A 22 -0.97 -7.80 3.04
N MET A 23 -1.92 -8.38 3.75
CA MET A 23 -1.65 -9.25 4.89
C MET A 23 -0.92 -10.51 4.44
N LEU A 24 0.10 -10.90 5.17
CA LEU A 24 0.78 -12.17 4.99
C LEU A 24 0.24 -13.15 6.02
N CYS A 25 -0.55 -14.11 5.57
CA CYS A 25 -1.29 -15.01 6.44
C CYS A 25 -0.79 -16.44 6.35
N HIS A 26 -0.86 -17.14 7.49
CA HIS A 26 -0.62 -18.58 7.52
C HIS A 26 -1.69 -19.31 6.70
N PRO A 27 -1.31 -20.27 5.82
CA PRO A 27 -2.24 -20.84 4.83
C PRO A 27 -3.39 -21.66 5.43
N GLU A 28 -3.22 -22.18 6.65
CA GLU A 28 -4.22 -23.01 7.33
C GLU A 28 -5.01 -22.25 8.38
N THR A 29 -4.33 -21.42 9.22
CA THR A 29 -4.98 -20.75 10.34
C THR A 29 -5.50 -19.36 9.98
N GLY A 30 -4.92 -18.72 8.96
CA GLY A 30 -5.20 -17.35 8.60
C GLY A 30 -4.48 -16.30 9.47
N ASP A 31 -3.74 -16.70 10.50
CA ASP A 31 -3.01 -15.78 11.37
C ASP A 31 -1.92 -15.03 10.61
N LEU A 32 -1.63 -13.80 11.02
CA LEU A 32 -0.52 -13.02 10.47
C LEU A 32 0.83 -13.69 10.72
N ILE A 33 1.67 -13.72 9.70
CA ILE A 33 3.03 -14.29 9.76
C ILE A 33 4.07 -13.34 9.17
N ASN A 34 5.24 -13.28 9.79
CA ASN A 34 6.35 -12.41 9.40
C ASN A 34 7.11 -12.98 8.20
N ARG A 35 6.70 -12.67 6.97
CA ARG A 35 7.28 -13.18 5.73
C ARG A 35 7.79 -12.11 4.77
N ALA A 36 7.67 -10.82 5.12
CA ALA A 36 8.07 -9.73 4.23
C ALA A 36 9.54 -9.83 3.77
N ASN A 37 10.47 -10.20 4.67
CA ASN A 37 11.88 -10.34 4.31
C ASN A 37 12.10 -11.42 3.23
N GLU A 38 11.51 -12.60 3.41
CA GLU A 38 11.64 -13.71 2.46
C GLU A 38 11.05 -13.35 1.10
N ILE A 39 9.94 -12.64 1.09
CA ILE A 39 9.30 -12.15 -0.14
C ILE A 39 10.24 -11.18 -0.85
N MET A 40 10.74 -10.16 -0.15
CA MET A 40 11.64 -9.16 -0.73
C MET A 40 12.97 -9.75 -1.25
N GLU A 41 13.44 -10.84 -0.67
CA GLU A 41 14.61 -11.57 -1.15
C GLU A 41 14.29 -12.41 -2.39
N SER A 42 13.08 -12.96 -2.49
CA SER A 42 12.64 -13.87 -3.56
C SER A 42 12.18 -13.16 -4.83
N ILE A 43 11.82 -11.87 -4.74
CA ILE A 43 11.39 -11.08 -5.89
C ILE A 43 12.58 -10.82 -6.82
N SER A 44 12.37 -11.05 -8.13
CA SER A 44 13.38 -10.75 -9.13
C SER A 44 13.72 -9.25 -9.17
N GLN A 45 14.98 -8.93 -9.53
CA GLN A 45 15.45 -7.54 -9.59
C GLN A 45 14.60 -6.64 -10.51
N GLU A 46 14.01 -7.22 -11.54
CA GLU A 46 13.13 -6.53 -12.48
C GLU A 46 11.87 -5.99 -11.79
N PHE A 47 11.29 -6.76 -10.86
CA PHE A 47 10.06 -6.40 -10.15
C PHE A 47 10.29 -5.78 -8.78
N LYS A 48 11.52 -5.76 -8.29
CA LYS A 48 11.82 -5.33 -6.93
C LYS A 48 11.33 -3.90 -6.61
N HIS A 49 11.34 -3.02 -7.61
CA HIS A 49 10.88 -1.64 -7.48
C HIS A 49 9.34 -1.50 -7.38
N ARG A 50 8.61 -2.60 -7.55
CA ARG A 50 7.15 -2.69 -7.42
C ARG A 50 6.70 -3.16 -6.04
N TYR A 51 7.63 -3.54 -5.18
CA TYR A 51 7.35 -4.05 -3.85
C TYR A 51 8.05 -3.19 -2.82
N SER A 52 7.34 -2.90 -1.74
CA SER A 52 7.84 -2.13 -0.61
C SER A 52 7.57 -2.88 0.69
N TYR A 53 8.44 -2.65 1.67
CA TYR A 53 8.09 -2.95 3.04
C TYR A 53 7.06 -1.94 3.53
N GLU A 54 6.19 -2.40 4.40
CA GLU A 54 5.40 -1.56 5.28
C GLU A 54 5.90 -1.64 6.72
N LEU A 55 5.13 -1.12 7.68
CA LEU A 55 5.54 -0.96 9.06
C LEU A 55 5.86 -2.29 9.75
N ILE A 56 5.10 -3.35 9.43
CA ILE A 56 5.20 -4.67 10.07
C ILE A 56 5.66 -5.76 9.10
N LEU A 57 6.36 -6.78 9.62
CA LEU A 57 6.89 -7.88 8.82
C LEU A 57 5.82 -8.87 8.31
N SER A 58 4.60 -8.74 8.79
CA SER A 58 3.43 -9.50 8.33
C SER A 58 2.65 -8.79 7.23
N GLU A 59 3.26 -7.80 6.59
CA GLU A 59 2.68 -6.96 5.56
C GLU A 59 3.65 -6.74 4.40
N ILE A 60 3.12 -6.62 3.20
CA ILE A 60 3.87 -6.25 2.00
C ILE A 60 3.02 -5.33 1.12
N GLU A 61 3.61 -4.29 0.62
CA GLU A 61 2.98 -3.37 -0.32
C GLU A 61 3.40 -3.66 -1.76
N VAL A 62 2.47 -3.50 -2.69
CA VAL A 62 2.74 -3.52 -4.12
C VAL A 62 2.28 -2.23 -4.79
N ASN A 63 3.05 -1.77 -5.77
CA ASN A 63 2.88 -0.49 -6.42
C ASN A 63 2.79 -0.66 -7.94
N THR A 64 1.76 -0.08 -8.57
CA THR A 64 1.68 0.00 -10.03
C THR A 64 2.70 0.99 -10.59
N SER A 65 2.92 0.96 -11.90
CA SER A 65 3.52 2.09 -12.60
C SER A 65 2.53 3.26 -12.68
N VAL A 66 3.01 4.36 -13.25
CA VAL A 66 2.14 5.47 -13.60
C VAL A 66 1.28 5.07 -14.79
N CYS A 67 -0.01 4.84 -14.55
CA CYS A 67 -1.00 4.42 -15.54
C CYS A 67 -1.73 5.63 -16.13
N ASN A 68 -2.10 5.55 -17.41
CA ASN A 68 -2.84 6.63 -18.07
C ASN A 68 -4.36 6.43 -17.96
N THR A 69 -4.80 5.22 -17.66
CA THR A 69 -6.21 4.85 -17.57
C THR A 69 -6.48 3.97 -16.36
N VAL A 70 -7.72 3.95 -15.89
CA VAL A 70 -8.18 3.03 -14.84
C VAL A 70 -7.98 1.57 -15.27
N THR A 71 -8.22 1.25 -16.54
CA THR A 71 -8.03 -0.10 -17.07
C THR A 71 -6.58 -0.56 -16.94
N GLU A 72 -5.61 0.27 -17.33
CA GLU A 72 -4.19 -0.04 -17.13
C GLU A 72 -3.85 -0.28 -15.67
N ALA A 73 -4.36 0.55 -14.76
CA ALA A 73 -4.12 0.41 -13.33
C ALA A 73 -4.70 -0.91 -12.78
N ILE A 74 -5.92 -1.28 -13.18
CA ILE A 74 -6.57 -2.54 -12.80
C ILE A 74 -5.77 -3.74 -13.34
N GLU A 75 -5.33 -3.69 -14.59
CA GLU A 75 -4.52 -4.76 -15.19
C GLU A 75 -3.20 -4.96 -14.45
N GLU A 76 -2.47 -3.87 -14.15
CA GLU A 76 -1.21 -3.94 -13.43
C GLU A 76 -1.38 -4.44 -11.99
N ILE A 77 -2.34 -3.90 -11.24
CA ILE A 77 -2.54 -4.34 -9.85
C ILE A 77 -3.01 -5.80 -9.79
N THR A 78 -3.85 -6.24 -10.76
CA THR A 78 -4.26 -7.63 -10.86
C THR A 78 -3.07 -8.54 -11.15
N TYR A 79 -2.16 -8.13 -12.02
CA TYR A 79 -0.93 -8.85 -12.32
C TYR A 79 -0.04 -8.99 -11.07
N LEU A 80 0.21 -7.88 -10.36
CA LEU A 80 1.02 -7.87 -9.13
C LEU A 80 0.41 -8.75 -8.03
N ARG A 81 -0.91 -8.65 -7.84
CA ARG A 81 -1.66 -9.49 -6.89
C ARG A 81 -1.51 -10.98 -7.19
N ASN A 82 -1.66 -11.37 -8.45
CA ASN A 82 -1.48 -12.76 -8.87
C ASN A 82 -0.04 -13.25 -8.68
N ASN A 83 0.96 -12.43 -8.98
CA ASN A 83 2.37 -12.76 -8.74
C ASN A 83 2.65 -12.95 -7.25
N THR A 84 2.16 -12.05 -6.40
CA THR A 84 2.32 -12.14 -4.95
C THR A 84 1.64 -13.40 -4.40
N LYS A 85 0.47 -13.74 -4.92
CA LYS A 85 -0.23 -14.99 -4.59
C LYS A 85 0.57 -16.24 -5.00
N GLN A 86 1.10 -16.28 -6.23
CA GLN A 86 1.92 -17.42 -6.71
C GLN A 86 3.21 -17.57 -5.90
N LEU A 87 3.83 -16.46 -5.53
CA LEU A 87 4.99 -16.47 -4.64
C LEU A 87 4.62 -17.05 -3.27
N GLY A 88 3.43 -16.75 -2.77
CA GLY A 88 2.88 -17.31 -1.54
C GLY A 88 2.72 -18.84 -1.59
N GLU A 89 2.29 -19.39 -2.70
CA GLU A 89 2.20 -20.84 -2.89
C GLU A 89 3.58 -21.53 -2.76
N THR A 90 4.64 -20.83 -3.17
CA THR A 90 6.02 -21.34 -3.07
C THR A 90 6.62 -21.14 -1.67
N LEU A 91 6.38 -20.01 -1.04
CA LEU A 91 6.95 -19.62 0.26
C LEU A 91 6.08 -20.03 1.46
N GLY A 92 4.90 -20.59 1.23
CA GLY A 92 4.01 -21.08 2.29
C GLY A 92 3.26 -19.98 3.04
N TYR A 93 2.75 -18.97 2.32
CA TYR A 93 1.83 -17.97 2.86
C TYR A 93 0.62 -17.76 1.93
N ARG A 94 -0.40 -17.08 2.43
CA ARG A 94 -1.50 -16.52 1.64
C ARG A 94 -1.55 -15.03 1.82
N ILE A 95 -1.98 -14.30 0.80
CA ILE A 95 -2.29 -12.88 0.93
C ILE A 95 -3.73 -12.71 1.39
N GLY A 96 -3.95 -11.80 2.32
CA GLY A 96 -5.26 -11.30 2.72
C GLY A 96 -5.41 -9.84 2.29
N ILE A 97 -6.63 -9.44 1.92
CA ILE A 97 -6.97 -8.06 1.53
C ILE A 97 -8.20 -7.67 2.34
N SER A 98 -8.01 -6.75 3.29
CA SER A 98 -9.05 -6.16 4.12
C SER A 98 -8.45 -4.98 4.87
N GLY A 99 -9.25 -4.05 5.35
CA GLY A 99 -8.78 -2.87 6.08
C GLY A 99 -8.09 -3.18 7.42
N THR A 100 -8.36 -4.35 8.01
CA THR A 100 -7.67 -4.85 9.22
C THR A 100 -7.82 -6.36 9.33
N HIS A 101 -6.95 -6.99 10.10
CA HIS A 101 -7.05 -8.42 10.39
C HIS A 101 -8.00 -8.68 11.57
N PRO A 102 -8.95 -9.63 11.46
CA PRO A 102 -10.02 -9.80 12.46
C PRO A 102 -9.54 -10.25 13.84
N THR A 103 -8.43 -10.96 13.91
CA THR A 103 -7.93 -11.56 15.17
C THR A 103 -6.49 -11.19 15.51
N ALA A 104 -5.81 -10.37 14.68
CA ALA A 104 -4.41 -10.03 14.93
C ALA A 104 -4.24 -9.22 16.22
N ILE A 105 -3.22 -9.61 16.98
CA ILE A 105 -2.82 -8.90 18.19
C ILE A 105 -1.69 -7.94 17.83
N CYS A 106 -1.98 -6.64 17.85
CA CYS A 106 -1.02 -5.61 17.42
C CYS A 106 0.32 -5.67 18.15
N LYS A 107 0.33 -6.07 19.42
CA LYS A 107 1.54 -6.14 20.25
C LYS A 107 2.48 -7.30 19.87
N GLU A 108 1.98 -8.26 19.11
CA GLU A 108 2.70 -9.44 18.65
C GLU A 108 3.30 -9.26 17.26
N GLN A 109 3.06 -8.11 16.63
CA GLN A 109 3.61 -7.82 15.30
C GLN A 109 5.05 -7.32 15.41
N ASP A 110 5.93 -7.89 14.59
CA ASP A 110 7.32 -7.45 14.47
C ASP A 110 7.42 -6.32 13.44
N PHE A 111 8.13 -5.25 13.84
CA PHE A 111 8.38 -4.12 12.96
C PHE A 111 9.55 -4.38 12.02
N VAL A 112 9.46 -3.81 10.84
CA VAL A 112 10.57 -3.77 9.89
C VAL A 112 11.72 -2.97 10.50
N ASN A 113 12.92 -3.56 10.53
CA ASN A 113 14.10 -2.92 11.10
C ASN A 113 14.73 -1.92 10.11
N ASN A 114 14.07 -0.80 9.91
CA ASN A 114 14.49 0.32 9.07
C ASN A 114 14.54 1.60 9.90
N GLU A 115 15.47 2.51 9.60
CA GLU A 115 15.67 3.77 10.34
C GLU A 115 14.41 4.66 10.28
N SER A 116 13.76 4.75 9.11
CA SER A 116 12.53 5.52 8.94
C SER A 116 11.39 4.95 9.78
N TYR A 117 11.21 3.63 9.79
CA TYR A 117 10.15 2.99 10.58
C TYR A 117 10.43 3.03 12.08
N ARG A 118 11.70 2.97 12.49
CA ARG A 118 12.07 3.21 13.90
C ARG A 118 11.69 4.61 14.34
N TRP A 119 11.98 5.60 13.51
CA TRP A 119 11.57 6.99 13.79
C TRP A 119 10.04 7.11 13.90
N VAL A 120 9.28 6.52 12.98
CA VAL A 120 7.81 6.50 13.03
C VAL A 120 7.33 5.81 14.32
N ALA A 121 7.90 4.66 14.66
CA ALA A 121 7.55 3.93 15.86
C ALA A 121 7.84 4.73 17.13
N GLU A 122 8.93 5.51 17.19
CA GLU A 122 9.27 6.40 18.28
C GLU A 122 8.31 7.60 18.39
N GLN A 123 7.94 8.23 17.26
CA GLN A 123 7.01 9.36 17.23
C GLN A 123 5.59 8.95 17.60
N LEU A 124 5.10 7.87 17.03
CA LEU A 124 3.74 7.39 17.26
C LEU A 124 3.62 6.52 18.52
N ASN A 125 4.74 5.98 19.01
CA ASN A 125 4.86 5.17 20.23
C ASN A 125 3.70 4.19 20.43
N TYR A 126 2.74 4.55 21.29
CA TYR A 126 1.58 3.74 21.61
C TYR A 126 0.69 3.43 20.39
N TYR A 127 0.53 4.38 19.48
CA TYR A 127 -0.32 4.22 18.29
C TYR A 127 0.34 3.35 17.22
N ALA A 128 1.65 3.48 16.97
CA ALA A 128 2.36 2.63 16.03
C ALA A 128 2.19 1.14 16.39
N ARG A 129 2.30 0.82 17.68
CA ARG A 129 2.15 -0.55 18.19
C ARG A 129 0.71 -1.10 18.16
N ARG A 130 -0.24 -0.33 17.69
CA ARG A 130 -1.66 -0.68 17.57
C ARG A 130 -2.14 -0.64 16.13
N ASN A 131 -1.26 -0.25 15.21
CA ASN A 131 -1.60 -0.17 13.81
C ASN A 131 -1.39 -1.53 13.15
N VAL A 132 -2.50 -2.25 12.91
CA VAL A 132 -2.59 -3.42 12.05
C VAL A 132 -3.69 -3.09 11.04
N THR A 133 -3.36 -2.16 10.14
CA THR A 133 -4.28 -1.66 9.11
C THR A 133 -3.61 -1.83 7.76
N PHE A 134 -4.39 -2.17 6.78
CA PHE A 134 -3.99 -2.44 5.41
C PHE A 134 -4.87 -1.61 4.49
N ALA A 135 -4.30 -1.03 3.48
CA ALA A 135 -5.00 -0.07 2.64
C ALA A 135 -4.86 -0.37 1.15
N THR A 136 -5.71 0.27 0.38
CA THR A 136 -5.51 0.52 -1.03
C THR A 136 -5.44 2.03 -1.22
N HIS A 137 -4.31 2.53 -1.74
CA HIS A 137 -4.13 3.93 -2.08
C HIS A 137 -4.29 4.14 -3.57
N VAL A 138 -5.06 5.16 -3.94
CA VAL A 138 -5.20 5.59 -5.34
C VAL A 138 -4.66 7.00 -5.47
N HIS A 139 -3.56 7.13 -6.18
CA HIS A 139 -2.90 8.40 -6.46
C HIS A 139 -3.37 8.95 -7.80
N ILE A 140 -3.75 10.21 -7.82
CA ILE A 140 -4.11 10.93 -9.04
C ILE A 140 -3.15 12.09 -9.22
N ALA A 141 -2.41 12.10 -10.33
CA ALA A 141 -1.53 13.20 -10.66
C ALA A 141 -2.33 14.42 -11.10
N VAL A 142 -1.96 15.58 -10.59
CA VAL A 142 -2.53 16.88 -10.96
C VAL A 142 -1.42 17.82 -11.45
N GLN A 143 -1.81 18.88 -12.18
CA GLN A 143 -0.86 19.73 -12.88
C GLN A 143 0.00 20.58 -11.95
N ASP A 144 -0.59 21.10 -10.89
CA ASP A 144 0.03 22.03 -9.96
C ASP A 144 -0.67 22.03 -8.59
N GLU A 145 -0.14 22.78 -7.65
CA GLU A 145 -0.61 22.86 -6.27
C GLU A 145 -2.02 23.48 -6.17
N ASP A 146 -2.33 24.48 -6.98
CA ASP A 146 -3.65 25.11 -6.99
C ASP A 146 -4.71 24.14 -7.53
N CYS A 147 -4.39 23.40 -8.58
CA CYS A 147 -5.21 22.31 -9.09
C CYS A 147 -5.41 21.21 -8.04
N ALA A 148 -4.36 20.83 -7.29
CA ALA A 148 -4.45 19.83 -6.22
C ALA A 148 -5.45 20.23 -5.14
N ILE A 149 -5.38 21.47 -4.65
CA ILE A 149 -6.30 21.99 -3.64
C ILE A 149 -7.73 22.07 -4.18
N HIS A 150 -7.91 22.50 -5.45
CA HIS A 150 -9.23 22.56 -6.08
C HIS A 150 -9.86 21.16 -6.21
N VAL A 151 -9.09 20.17 -6.67
CA VAL A 151 -9.53 18.78 -6.80
C VAL A 151 -9.89 18.20 -5.44
N ALA A 152 -9.02 18.34 -4.43
CA ALA A 152 -9.25 17.86 -3.08
C ALA A 152 -10.54 18.46 -2.47
N ASN A 153 -10.76 19.76 -2.63
CA ASN A 153 -11.99 20.40 -2.17
C ASN A 153 -13.23 19.91 -2.91
N SER A 154 -13.11 19.65 -4.21
CA SER A 154 -14.23 19.15 -5.03
C SER A 154 -14.58 17.69 -4.70
N LEU A 155 -13.60 16.87 -4.37
CA LEU A 155 -13.82 15.48 -3.98
C LEU A 155 -14.55 15.33 -2.64
N ARG A 156 -14.49 16.32 -1.75
CA ARG A 156 -15.16 16.27 -0.44
C ARG A 156 -16.66 15.98 -0.52
N GLN A 157 -17.35 16.44 -1.56
CA GLN A 157 -18.77 16.16 -1.76
C GLN A 157 -19.07 14.69 -2.16
N TRP A 158 -18.05 13.94 -2.61
CA TRP A 158 -18.16 12.55 -3.05
C TRP A 158 -17.70 11.55 -1.99
N ILE A 159 -17.11 12.02 -0.89
CA ILE A 159 -16.50 11.14 0.13
C ILE A 159 -17.54 10.17 0.75
N CYS A 160 -18.82 10.58 0.79
CA CYS A 160 -19.88 9.72 1.31
C CYS A 160 -20.08 8.44 0.46
N LEU A 161 -19.75 8.49 -0.83
CA LEU A 161 -19.85 7.30 -1.69
C LEU A 161 -18.83 6.23 -1.31
N LEU A 162 -17.66 6.63 -0.81
CA LEU A 162 -16.64 5.70 -0.31
C LEU A 162 -17.09 5.03 0.98
N TYR A 163 -17.80 5.76 1.86
CA TYR A 163 -18.29 5.21 3.14
C TYR A 163 -19.57 4.40 3.01
N THR A 164 -20.30 4.53 1.90
CA THR A 164 -21.58 3.84 1.69
C THR A 164 -21.54 2.80 0.60
N SER A 165 -20.38 2.57 -0.01
CA SER A 165 -20.17 1.48 -0.98
C SER A 165 -19.79 0.19 -0.25
N ASP A 166 -20.17 -0.95 -0.83
CA ASP A 166 -19.76 -2.26 -0.30
C ASP A 166 -18.22 -2.40 -0.23
N ALA A 167 -17.50 -1.65 -1.07
CA ALA A 167 -16.04 -1.60 -1.03
C ALA A 167 -15.45 -0.92 0.22
N ALA A 168 -16.26 -0.20 1.01
CA ALA A 168 -15.83 0.39 2.27
C ALA A 168 -16.06 -0.55 3.47
N ASP A 169 -16.84 -1.62 3.27
CA ASP A 169 -17.23 -2.58 4.29
C ASP A 169 -16.47 -3.92 4.13
N GLU A 170 -15.70 -4.10 3.06
CA GLU A 170 -14.85 -5.25 2.78
C GLU A 170 -13.38 -4.99 3.16
#